data_d5bb37738e71071d58ad5b6a8598218b
#
_entry.id   d5bb37738e71071d58ad5b6a8598218b
#
_cell.length_a   1.000
_cell.length_b   1.000
_cell.length_c   1.000
_cell.angle_alpha   90.00
_cell.angle_beta   90.00
_cell.angle_gamma   90.00
#
_symmetry.space_group_name_H-M   'P 1'
#
loop_
_entity.id
_entity.type
_entity.pdbx_description
1 polymer ?
#
loop_
_entity_poly.entity_id
_entity_poly.type
_entity_poly.pdbx_seq_one_letter_code
_entity_poly.pdbx_strand_id
1 'polypeptide(L)'
;MKAKVLLSLILLCGGLAAPVARAGDATPAASPAPAACELPSYLLTSESQLPKVADAVKAGKPLDILVVGSRSTTIPSSESSSYPARMEANLKEKLPASEAVHVSVEIQSKKTAEETASTFVKLMEAKTPTLVIWQTGTVDAIRSIDPDEFRSAVTDGVAALQKAGADVVLMNLQYSPRTETMISAQPFLDNMRVVAQEHDIPLFDRFAIMRQWNDQGQFDLFSPSRGPELAKQVHDCLGRALAQFVIDAAHLEPAQQQN
;
A
#
# COMPACT_ATOMS: atom_id res chain seq x y z
N MET A 1 -25.64 89.26 41.87
CA MET A 1 -24.51 90.06 42.41
C MET A 1 -23.17 89.32 42.11
N LYS A 2 -22.29 90.06 41.45
CA LYS A 2 -20.83 89.84 41.26
C LYS A 2 -20.36 88.58 40.50
N ALA A 3 -19.96 88.88 39.25
CA ALA A 3 -19.05 88.08 38.39
C ALA A 3 -17.69 87.88 39.00
N LYS A 4 -17.06 86.80 38.66
CA LYS A 4 -15.61 86.74 38.54
C LYS A 4 -15.20 85.85 37.36
N VAL A 5 -14.61 86.52 36.39
CA VAL A 5 -13.92 85.97 35.23
C VAL A 5 -12.60 85.36 35.72
N LEU A 6 -12.27 84.20 35.34
CA LEU A 6 -10.89 83.66 35.41
C LEU A 6 -10.50 83.07 34.05
N LEU A 7 -9.51 83.74 33.50
CA LEU A 7 -8.80 83.46 32.26
C LEU A 7 -7.93 82.23 32.51
N SER A 8 -8.07 81.13 31.76
CA SER A 8 -7.13 80.01 31.82
C SER A 8 -6.47 79.77 30.46
N LEU A 9 -5.17 79.82 30.53
CA LEU A 9 -4.21 79.70 29.45
C LEU A 9 -4.21 78.28 28.90
N ILE A 10 -4.40 78.08 27.60
CA ILE A 10 -4.32 76.80 26.91
C ILE A 10 -2.86 76.62 26.49
N LEU A 11 -2.18 75.65 27.10
CA LEU A 11 -0.88 75.15 26.66
C LEU A 11 -1.10 74.03 25.61
N LEU A 12 -0.77 74.29 24.35
CA LEU A 12 -0.70 73.27 23.30
C LEU A 12 0.56 72.42 23.49
N CYS A 13 0.42 71.17 23.98
CA CYS A 13 1.47 70.15 23.87
C CYS A 13 1.20 69.34 22.60
N GLY A 14 1.98 69.57 21.55
CA GLY A 14 2.01 68.74 20.35
C GLY A 14 2.66 67.42 20.65
N GLY A 15 1.86 66.34 20.73
CA GLY A 15 2.36 64.97 20.82
C GLY A 15 2.60 64.40 19.41
N LEU A 16 3.88 64.15 19.07
CA LEU A 16 4.25 63.37 17.93
C LEU A 16 3.84 61.90 18.21
N ALA A 17 2.80 61.43 17.54
CA ALA A 17 2.47 59.99 17.51
C ALA A 17 3.37 59.27 16.49
N ALA A 18 4.34 58.49 16.98
CA ALA A 18 5.08 57.56 16.13
C ALA A 18 4.18 56.37 15.74
N PRO A 19 4.20 55.91 14.48
CA PRO A 19 3.45 54.73 14.09
C PRO A 19 4.09 53.49 14.72
N VAL A 20 3.34 52.80 15.56
CA VAL A 20 3.71 51.47 16.05
C VAL A 20 3.56 50.49 14.88
N ALA A 21 4.67 50.04 14.30
CA ALA A 21 4.67 48.95 13.35
C ALA A 21 4.20 47.69 14.08
N ARG A 22 2.99 47.20 13.69
CA ARG A 22 2.54 45.86 14.08
C ARG A 22 3.44 44.87 13.40
N ALA A 23 4.22 44.11 14.18
CA ALA A 23 4.84 42.87 13.71
C ALA A 23 3.68 41.97 13.25
N GLY A 24 3.60 41.74 11.94
CA GLY A 24 2.68 40.75 11.40
C GLY A 24 3.04 39.39 11.96
N ASP A 25 2.10 38.73 12.62
CA ASP A 25 2.18 37.31 12.93
C ASP A 25 2.36 36.56 11.60
N ALA A 26 3.62 36.20 11.31
CA ALA A 26 3.92 35.24 10.26
C ALA A 26 3.40 33.88 10.74
N THR A 27 2.20 33.52 10.31
CA THR A 27 1.71 32.16 10.42
C THR A 27 2.79 31.25 9.83
N PRO A 28 3.34 30.26 10.59
CA PRO A 28 4.32 29.34 10.02
C PRO A 28 3.66 28.68 8.80
N ALA A 29 4.30 28.80 7.63
CA ALA A 29 3.87 28.12 6.44
C ALA A 29 3.80 26.61 6.79
N ALA A 30 2.59 26.03 6.70
CA ALA A 30 2.40 24.60 6.86
C ALA A 30 3.33 23.92 5.86
N SER A 31 4.19 23.01 6.33
CA SER A 31 4.99 22.16 5.46
C SER A 31 4.05 21.53 4.42
N PRO A 32 4.44 21.50 3.14
CA PRO A 32 3.60 20.86 2.13
C PRO A 32 3.33 19.43 2.59
N ALA A 33 2.05 19.02 2.56
CA ALA A 33 1.68 17.65 2.85
C ALA A 33 2.51 16.72 1.95
N PRO A 34 3.10 15.62 2.47
CA PRO A 34 3.86 14.70 1.65
C PRO A 34 3.01 14.25 0.47
N ALA A 35 3.64 14.09 -0.71
CA ALA A 35 2.93 13.64 -1.89
C ALA A 35 2.29 12.27 -1.59
N ALA A 36 1.01 12.12 -1.91
CA ALA A 36 0.29 10.89 -1.61
C ALA A 36 1.01 9.68 -2.24
N CYS A 37 1.18 8.59 -1.46
CA CYS A 37 1.84 7.34 -1.86
C CYS A 37 3.38 7.36 -1.89
N GLU A 38 4.05 8.36 -1.37
CA GLU A 38 5.51 8.30 -1.24
C GLU A 38 5.94 7.17 -0.30
N LEU A 39 6.93 6.41 -0.73
CA LEU A 39 7.52 5.29 0.00
C LEU A 39 9.04 5.32 -0.14
N PRO A 40 9.77 4.92 0.90
CA PRO A 40 11.19 4.62 0.79
C PRO A 40 11.44 3.50 -0.24
N SER A 41 12.49 3.61 -1.02
CA SER A 41 12.80 2.65 -2.08
C SER A 41 12.92 1.21 -1.58
N TYR A 42 13.47 1.00 -0.37
CA TYR A 42 13.62 -0.34 0.20
C TYR A 42 12.31 -1.11 0.42
N LEU A 43 11.15 -0.41 0.46
CA LEU A 43 9.83 -1.06 0.51
C LEU A 43 9.30 -1.46 -0.87
N LEU A 44 9.96 -1.01 -1.94
CA LEU A 44 9.56 -1.24 -3.32
C LEU A 44 10.55 -2.13 -4.09
N THR A 45 11.64 -2.58 -3.44
CA THR A 45 12.67 -3.42 -4.04
C THR A 45 12.65 -4.83 -3.46
N SER A 46 13.13 -5.80 -4.22
CA SER A 46 13.26 -7.19 -3.81
C SER A 46 14.63 -7.75 -4.20
N GLU A 47 15.23 -8.56 -3.34
CA GLU A 47 16.44 -9.33 -3.67
C GLU A 47 16.10 -10.55 -4.54
N SER A 48 14.93 -11.16 -4.32
CA SER A 48 14.42 -12.28 -5.11
C SER A 48 13.76 -11.81 -6.40
N GLN A 49 13.81 -12.63 -7.44
CA GLN A 49 13.42 -12.27 -8.79
C GLN A 49 12.14 -12.94 -9.27
N LEU A 50 11.54 -12.38 -10.34
CA LEU A 50 10.38 -12.91 -11.05
C LEU A 50 10.77 -13.29 -12.50
N PRO A 51 11.49 -14.39 -12.70
CA PRO A 51 12.07 -14.73 -14.01
C PRO A 51 11.01 -15.02 -15.07
N LYS A 52 9.87 -15.61 -14.74
CA LYS A 52 8.80 -15.92 -15.70
C LYS A 52 8.05 -14.67 -16.14
N VAL A 53 7.87 -13.70 -15.21
CA VAL A 53 7.36 -12.37 -15.56
C VAL A 53 8.31 -11.68 -16.52
N ALA A 54 9.61 -11.70 -16.22
CA ALA A 54 10.64 -11.11 -17.08
C ALA A 54 10.63 -11.74 -18.48
N ASP A 55 10.57 -13.06 -18.55
CA ASP A 55 10.58 -13.82 -19.81
C ASP A 55 9.31 -13.56 -20.62
N ALA A 56 8.14 -13.49 -19.98
CA ALA A 56 6.87 -13.19 -20.65
C ALA A 56 6.90 -11.79 -21.30
N VAL A 57 7.30 -10.79 -20.54
CA VAL A 57 7.38 -9.40 -21.03
C VAL A 57 8.41 -9.25 -22.15
N LYS A 58 9.63 -9.82 -22.00
CA LYS A 58 10.68 -9.81 -23.05
C LYS A 58 10.26 -10.50 -24.33
N ALA A 59 9.44 -11.55 -24.19
CA ALA A 59 8.92 -12.30 -25.33
C ALA A 59 7.65 -11.68 -25.96
N GLY A 60 7.15 -10.56 -25.44
CA GLY A 60 5.89 -9.95 -25.88
C GLY A 60 4.66 -10.85 -25.66
N LYS A 61 4.74 -11.77 -24.69
CA LYS A 61 3.63 -12.68 -24.35
C LYS A 61 2.69 -12.02 -23.33
N PRO A 62 1.43 -12.47 -23.28
CA PRO A 62 0.51 -12.04 -22.24
C PRO A 62 1.08 -12.30 -20.81
N LEU A 63 0.91 -11.31 -19.93
CA LEU A 63 1.26 -11.40 -18.53
C LEU A 63 -0.03 -11.62 -17.73
N ASP A 64 -0.34 -12.89 -17.47
CA ASP A 64 -1.50 -13.28 -16.68
C ASP A 64 -1.13 -13.33 -15.21
N ILE A 65 -1.76 -12.47 -14.40
CA ILE A 65 -1.53 -12.35 -12.96
C ILE A 65 -2.78 -12.81 -12.22
N LEU A 66 -2.60 -13.71 -11.25
CA LEU A 66 -3.65 -14.12 -10.35
C LEU A 66 -3.38 -13.56 -8.94
N VAL A 67 -4.28 -12.72 -8.46
CA VAL A 67 -4.27 -12.24 -7.07
C VAL A 67 -5.19 -13.13 -6.23
N VAL A 68 -4.62 -13.88 -5.30
CA VAL A 68 -5.37 -14.68 -4.32
C VAL A 68 -5.34 -13.96 -2.99
N GLY A 69 -6.51 -13.65 -2.44
CA GLY A 69 -6.57 -12.89 -1.20
C GLY A 69 -7.90 -12.94 -0.48
N SER A 70 -8.07 -12.06 0.50
CA SER A 70 -9.26 -11.98 1.34
C SER A 70 -10.19 -10.83 0.92
N ARG A 71 -11.20 -10.54 1.73
CA ARG A 71 -12.12 -9.40 1.48
C ARG A 71 -11.41 -8.04 1.37
N SER A 72 -10.23 -7.89 1.97
CA SER A 72 -9.44 -6.66 1.87
C SER A 72 -8.65 -6.54 0.55
N THR A 73 -8.82 -7.47 -0.37
CA THR A 73 -8.25 -7.40 -1.72
C THR A 73 -9.08 -6.48 -2.61
N THR A 74 -10.38 -6.39 -2.37
CA THR A 74 -11.30 -5.59 -3.19
C THR A 74 -12.06 -4.58 -2.36
N ILE A 75 -12.64 -3.57 -3.03
CA ILE A 75 -13.56 -2.61 -2.44
C ILE A 75 -14.96 -2.97 -2.92
N PRO A 76 -15.89 -3.36 -2.03
CA PRO A 76 -17.26 -3.65 -2.41
C PRO A 76 -17.88 -2.50 -3.21
N SER A 77 -18.57 -2.82 -4.32
CA SER A 77 -19.20 -1.85 -5.24
C SER A 77 -18.23 -0.88 -5.93
N SER A 78 -16.91 -1.13 -5.88
CA SER A 78 -15.90 -0.31 -6.54
C SER A 78 -14.67 -1.16 -6.91
N GLU A 79 -14.86 -2.26 -7.62
CA GLU A 79 -13.80 -3.21 -7.98
C GLU A 79 -12.67 -2.55 -8.80
N SER A 80 -13.01 -1.64 -9.70
CA SER A 80 -12.03 -0.87 -10.49
C SER A 80 -11.12 0.05 -9.65
N SER A 81 -11.50 0.33 -8.40
CA SER A 81 -10.70 1.09 -7.44
C SER A 81 -9.90 0.19 -6.50
N SER A 82 -10.04 -1.13 -6.60
CA SER A 82 -9.28 -2.08 -5.78
C SER A 82 -7.82 -2.16 -6.23
N TYR A 83 -6.91 -2.52 -5.31
CA TYR A 83 -5.49 -2.51 -5.62
C TYR A 83 -5.08 -3.44 -6.79
N PRO A 84 -5.72 -4.61 -7.03
CA PRO A 84 -5.38 -5.41 -8.20
C PRO A 84 -5.69 -4.70 -9.53
N ALA A 85 -6.86 -4.05 -9.62
CA ALA A 85 -7.23 -3.27 -10.81
C ALA A 85 -6.32 -2.04 -11.00
N ARG A 86 -5.92 -1.39 -9.90
CA ARG A 86 -4.96 -0.27 -9.93
C ARG A 86 -3.56 -0.73 -10.33
N MET A 87 -3.13 -1.90 -9.85
CA MET A 87 -1.87 -2.53 -10.28
C MET A 87 -1.90 -2.83 -11.79
N GLU A 88 -2.98 -3.45 -12.28
CA GLU A 88 -3.15 -3.74 -13.71
C GLU A 88 -3.03 -2.47 -14.56
N ALA A 89 -3.75 -1.40 -14.19
CA ALA A 89 -3.68 -0.13 -14.89
C ALA A 89 -2.26 0.45 -14.93
N ASN A 90 -1.54 0.41 -13.80
CA ASN A 90 -0.16 0.89 -13.71
C ASN A 90 0.84 0.03 -14.49
N LEU A 91 0.67 -1.29 -14.50
CA LEU A 91 1.51 -2.18 -15.33
C LEU A 91 1.27 -1.92 -16.82
N LYS A 92 0.00 -1.75 -17.23
CA LYS A 92 -0.35 -1.37 -18.62
C LYS A 92 0.25 -0.04 -19.04
N GLU A 93 0.33 0.93 -18.14
CA GLU A 93 0.95 2.23 -18.43
C GLU A 93 2.47 2.15 -18.57
N LYS A 94 3.13 1.29 -17.77
CA LYS A 94 4.59 1.26 -17.63
C LYS A 94 5.29 0.22 -18.49
N LEU A 95 4.60 -0.83 -18.93
CA LEU A 95 5.22 -1.92 -19.68
C LEU A 95 5.02 -1.77 -21.19
N PRO A 96 6.02 -2.14 -22.00
CA PRO A 96 5.82 -2.31 -23.43
C PRO A 96 4.77 -3.42 -23.68
N ALA A 97 4.00 -3.29 -24.76
CA ALA A 97 2.86 -4.19 -25.04
C ALA A 97 1.79 -4.23 -23.93
N SER A 98 1.40 -3.06 -23.46
CA SER A 98 0.52 -2.83 -22.32
C SER A 98 -0.84 -3.56 -22.37
N GLU A 99 -1.34 -3.88 -23.57
CA GLU A 99 -2.63 -4.59 -23.75
C GLU A 99 -2.57 -6.06 -23.32
N ALA A 100 -1.38 -6.62 -23.16
CA ALA A 100 -1.17 -8.01 -22.81
C ALA A 100 -1.15 -8.29 -21.30
N VAL A 101 -1.39 -7.29 -20.43
CA VAL A 101 -1.45 -7.49 -18.98
C VAL A 101 -2.88 -7.75 -18.53
N HIS A 102 -3.12 -8.90 -17.85
CA HIS A 102 -4.42 -9.28 -17.33
C HIS A 102 -4.31 -9.67 -15.86
N VAL A 103 -5.11 -9.04 -15.01
CA VAL A 103 -5.16 -9.35 -13.58
C VAL A 103 -6.51 -9.98 -13.24
N SER A 104 -6.49 -11.21 -12.77
CA SER A 104 -7.65 -11.89 -12.21
C SER A 104 -7.57 -11.98 -10.69
N VAL A 105 -8.72 -12.01 -10.02
CA VAL A 105 -8.78 -12.02 -8.55
C VAL A 105 -9.58 -13.23 -8.08
N GLU A 106 -9.04 -13.93 -7.08
CA GLU A 106 -9.71 -15.03 -6.37
C GLU A 106 -9.86 -14.67 -4.89
N ILE A 107 -11.09 -14.47 -4.45
CA ILE A 107 -11.39 -14.06 -3.08
C ILE A 107 -11.63 -15.27 -2.20
N GLN A 108 -10.71 -15.55 -1.30
CA GLN A 108 -10.75 -16.60 -0.28
C GLN A 108 -11.20 -16.00 1.07
N SER A 109 -12.45 -15.52 1.13
CA SER A 109 -12.96 -14.84 2.33
C SER A 109 -12.92 -15.70 3.57
N LYS A 110 -12.34 -15.17 4.65
CA LYS A 110 -12.25 -15.82 5.97
C LYS A 110 -11.45 -17.13 5.99
N LYS A 111 -10.74 -17.50 4.93
CA LYS A 111 -9.89 -18.69 4.91
C LYS A 111 -8.51 -18.40 5.50
N THR A 112 -7.97 -19.40 6.20
CA THR A 112 -6.58 -19.43 6.65
C THR A 112 -5.62 -19.68 5.48
N ALA A 113 -4.32 -19.62 5.74
CA ALA A 113 -3.30 -19.98 4.76
C ALA A 113 -3.46 -21.42 4.29
N GLU A 114 -3.68 -22.37 5.22
CA GLU A 114 -3.90 -23.78 4.92
C GLU A 114 -5.15 -24.02 4.06
N GLU A 115 -6.30 -23.46 4.48
CA GLU A 115 -7.56 -23.55 3.74
C GLU A 115 -7.46 -22.95 2.33
N THR A 116 -6.62 -21.91 2.15
CA THR A 116 -6.36 -21.28 0.85
C THR A 116 -5.42 -22.13 0.00
N ALA A 117 -4.28 -22.57 0.57
CA ALA A 117 -3.29 -23.38 -0.12
C ALA A 117 -3.89 -24.68 -0.68
N SER A 118 -4.85 -25.30 0.02
CA SER A 118 -5.56 -26.49 -0.43
C SER A 118 -6.30 -26.30 -1.76
N THR A 119 -6.54 -25.06 -2.19
CA THR A 119 -7.23 -24.75 -3.46
C THR A 119 -6.27 -24.54 -4.62
N PHE A 120 -4.98 -24.41 -4.40
CA PHE A 120 -4.02 -23.93 -5.42
C PHE A 120 -3.89 -24.86 -6.60
N VAL A 121 -3.81 -26.19 -6.40
CA VAL A 121 -3.70 -27.13 -7.51
C VAL A 121 -4.85 -26.89 -8.52
N LYS A 122 -6.08 -26.83 -8.03
CA LYS A 122 -7.25 -26.60 -8.88
C LYS A 122 -7.26 -25.21 -9.53
N LEU A 123 -6.83 -24.17 -8.79
CA LEU A 123 -6.75 -22.81 -9.32
C LEU A 123 -5.70 -22.71 -10.43
N MET A 124 -4.54 -23.33 -10.24
CA MET A 124 -3.45 -23.32 -11.23
C MET A 124 -3.83 -24.08 -12.50
N GLU A 125 -4.54 -25.20 -12.41
CA GLU A 125 -5.06 -25.93 -13.57
C GLU A 125 -6.09 -25.10 -14.37
N ALA A 126 -6.91 -24.32 -13.67
CA ALA A 126 -7.97 -23.53 -14.29
C ALA A 126 -7.51 -22.19 -14.89
N LYS A 127 -6.47 -21.56 -14.32
CA LYS A 127 -6.05 -20.18 -14.63
C LYS A 127 -4.70 -20.10 -15.35
N THR A 128 -3.79 -21.03 -15.11
CA THR A 128 -2.41 -21.06 -15.66
C THR A 128 -1.69 -19.70 -15.64
N PRO A 129 -1.67 -18.96 -14.51
CA PRO A 129 -1.10 -17.63 -14.45
C PRO A 129 0.43 -17.67 -14.54
N THR A 130 1.03 -16.60 -15.10
CA THR A 130 2.48 -16.38 -15.07
C THR A 130 2.95 -15.99 -13.66
N LEU A 131 2.14 -15.17 -12.95
CA LEU A 131 2.43 -14.68 -11.60
C LEU A 131 1.23 -14.92 -10.69
N VAL A 132 1.50 -15.45 -9.48
CA VAL A 132 0.52 -15.45 -8.40
C VAL A 132 0.96 -14.49 -7.30
N ILE A 133 0.08 -13.57 -6.93
CA ILE A 133 0.25 -12.72 -5.75
C ILE A 133 -0.66 -13.26 -4.66
N TRP A 134 -0.06 -13.85 -3.63
CA TRP A 134 -0.80 -14.47 -2.52
C TRP A 134 -0.80 -13.59 -1.28
N GLN A 135 -1.96 -12.97 -1.00
CA GLN A 135 -2.20 -12.18 0.21
C GLN A 135 -2.74 -13.08 1.32
N THR A 136 -2.01 -13.23 2.43
CA THR A 136 -2.37 -14.12 3.53
C THR A 136 -1.93 -13.61 4.90
N GLY A 137 -2.20 -14.35 5.97
CA GLY A 137 -1.75 -14.15 7.36
C GLY A 137 -2.72 -13.37 8.24
N THR A 138 -3.57 -12.49 7.71
CA THR A 138 -4.48 -11.69 8.56
C THR A 138 -5.56 -12.55 9.23
N VAL A 139 -6.13 -13.50 8.50
CA VAL A 139 -7.17 -14.41 9.05
C VAL A 139 -6.56 -15.35 10.06
N ASP A 140 -5.35 -15.83 9.79
CA ASP A 140 -4.59 -16.72 10.66
C ASP A 140 -4.30 -16.04 12.00
N ALA A 141 -3.80 -14.82 11.98
CA ALA A 141 -3.55 -14.02 13.17
C ALA A 141 -4.85 -13.72 13.97
N ILE A 142 -5.95 -13.39 13.29
CA ILE A 142 -7.26 -13.16 13.94
C ILE A 142 -7.79 -14.43 14.60
N ARG A 143 -7.58 -15.59 13.98
CA ARG A 143 -8.00 -16.89 14.52
C ARG A 143 -7.02 -17.49 15.52
N SER A 144 -5.90 -16.82 15.78
CA SER A 144 -4.82 -17.30 16.64
C SER A 144 -4.32 -18.69 16.23
N ILE A 145 -4.19 -18.91 14.91
CA ILE A 145 -3.53 -20.11 14.38
C ILE A 145 -2.11 -20.16 14.92
N ASP A 146 -1.62 -21.36 15.24
CA ASP A 146 -0.24 -21.51 15.67
C ASP A 146 0.73 -20.98 14.60
N PRO A 147 1.72 -20.15 14.95
CA PRO A 147 2.66 -19.59 13.97
C PRO A 147 3.46 -20.62 13.18
N ASP A 148 3.76 -21.79 13.74
CA ASP A 148 4.50 -22.85 13.04
C ASP A 148 3.57 -23.59 12.06
N GLU A 149 2.31 -23.82 12.43
CA GLU A 149 1.27 -24.33 11.52
C GLU A 149 1.05 -23.36 10.35
N PHE A 150 0.97 -22.07 10.63
CA PHE A 150 0.88 -21.05 9.60
C PHE A 150 2.09 -21.06 8.65
N ARG A 151 3.31 -21.13 9.19
CA ARG A 151 4.54 -21.23 8.40
C ARG A 151 4.51 -22.43 7.47
N SER A 152 4.17 -23.61 8.01
CA SER A 152 4.06 -24.84 7.21
C SER A 152 3.06 -24.68 6.07
N ALA A 153 1.89 -24.13 6.35
CA ALA A 153 0.84 -23.90 5.34
C ALA A 153 1.28 -22.93 4.23
N VAL A 154 2.01 -21.86 4.58
CA VAL A 154 2.55 -20.90 3.59
C VAL A 154 3.65 -21.57 2.76
N THR A 155 4.55 -22.32 3.38
CA THR A 155 5.60 -23.10 2.71
C THR A 155 5.01 -24.05 1.66
N ASP A 156 4.02 -24.86 2.07
CA ASP A 156 3.36 -25.83 1.19
C ASP A 156 2.62 -25.14 0.02
N GLY A 157 1.95 -24.03 0.34
CA GLY A 157 1.25 -23.23 -0.67
C GLY A 157 2.18 -22.63 -1.71
N VAL A 158 3.31 -22.04 -1.28
CA VAL A 158 4.34 -21.49 -2.18
C VAL A 158 4.93 -22.58 -3.05
N ALA A 159 5.31 -23.73 -2.45
CA ALA A 159 5.86 -24.85 -3.19
C ALA A 159 4.88 -25.39 -4.24
N ALA A 160 3.58 -25.46 -3.92
CA ALA A 160 2.55 -25.89 -4.87
C ALA A 160 2.43 -24.92 -6.07
N LEU A 161 2.46 -23.60 -5.84
CA LEU A 161 2.40 -22.59 -6.88
C LEU A 161 3.64 -22.60 -7.79
N GLN A 162 4.85 -22.68 -7.19
CA GLN A 162 6.10 -22.79 -7.94
C GLN A 162 6.15 -24.08 -8.77
N LYS A 163 5.74 -25.22 -8.20
CA LYS A 163 5.64 -26.51 -8.90
C LYS A 163 4.67 -26.46 -10.09
N ALA A 164 3.58 -25.70 -9.97
CA ALA A 164 2.63 -25.50 -11.05
C ALA A 164 3.13 -24.55 -12.14
N GLY A 165 4.29 -23.96 -11.97
CA GLY A 165 4.96 -23.19 -13.01
C GLY A 165 4.79 -21.68 -12.92
N ALA A 166 4.21 -21.09 -11.89
CA ALA A 166 4.10 -19.63 -11.72
C ALA A 166 5.29 -19.03 -10.95
N ASP A 167 5.57 -17.75 -11.19
CA ASP A 167 6.26 -16.93 -10.23
C ASP A 167 5.31 -16.62 -9.05
N VAL A 168 5.87 -16.37 -7.86
CA VAL A 168 5.08 -16.09 -6.66
C VAL A 168 5.57 -14.82 -5.99
N VAL A 169 4.64 -13.94 -5.62
CA VAL A 169 4.84 -12.85 -4.68
C VAL A 169 3.98 -13.12 -3.45
N LEU A 170 4.61 -13.21 -2.28
CA LEU A 170 3.85 -13.15 -1.03
C LEU A 170 3.49 -11.70 -0.71
N MET A 171 2.25 -11.47 -0.27
CA MET A 171 1.81 -10.20 0.31
C MET A 171 1.36 -10.45 1.74
N ASN A 172 2.01 -9.81 2.69
CA ASN A 172 1.74 -10.02 4.11
C ASN A 172 0.47 -9.28 4.60
N LEU A 173 0.28 -9.25 5.92
CA LEU A 173 -0.90 -8.78 6.61
C LEU A 173 -1.23 -7.32 6.28
N GLN A 174 -2.52 -6.99 6.37
CA GLN A 174 -2.96 -5.60 6.36
C GLN A 174 -2.68 -4.94 7.71
N TYR A 175 -2.03 -3.78 7.69
CA TYR A 175 -1.88 -2.94 8.88
C TYR A 175 -3.11 -2.07 9.10
N SER A 176 -3.52 -1.94 10.35
CA SER A 176 -4.23 -0.80 10.89
C SER A 176 -3.94 -0.72 12.41
N PRO A 177 -3.90 0.48 13.02
CA PRO A 177 -3.66 0.60 14.46
C PRO A 177 -4.63 -0.21 15.31
N ARG A 178 -5.89 -0.34 14.88
CA ARG A 178 -6.90 -1.17 15.57
C ARG A 178 -6.58 -2.66 15.48
N THR A 179 -6.18 -3.13 14.32
CA THR A 179 -5.82 -4.54 14.12
C THR A 179 -4.59 -4.89 14.95
N GLU A 180 -3.58 -4.01 14.98
CA GLU A 180 -2.35 -4.22 15.76
C GLU A 180 -2.62 -4.38 17.27
N THR A 181 -3.66 -3.73 17.81
CA THR A 181 -4.05 -3.91 19.22
C THR A 181 -4.85 -5.19 19.49
N MET A 182 -5.36 -5.84 18.46
CA MET A 182 -6.25 -7.01 18.58
C MET A 182 -5.55 -8.33 18.28
N ILE A 183 -4.48 -8.31 17.49
CA ILE A 183 -3.76 -9.51 17.02
C ILE A 183 -2.27 -9.38 17.28
N SER A 184 -1.60 -10.51 17.53
CA SER A 184 -0.14 -10.58 17.52
C SER A 184 0.34 -10.79 16.09
N ALA A 185 0.58 -9.70 15.33
CA ALA A 185 0.96 -9.78 13.93
C ALA A 185 2.41 -10.28 13.72
N GLN A 186 3.32 -9.95 14.65
CA GLN A 186 4.76 -10.14 14.46
C GLN A 186 5.17 -11.57 14.12
N PRO A 187 4.71 -12.66 14.79
CA PRO A 187 5.10 -14.02 14.44
C PRO A 187 4.72 -14.40 13.00
N PHE A 188 3.58 -13.92 12.51
CA PHE A 188 3.13 -14.17 11.14
C PHE A 188 3.97 -13.40 10.10
N LEU A 189 4.32 -12.14 10.40
CA LEU A 189 5.20 -11.33 9.56
C LEU A 189 6.59 -11.95 9.44
N ASP A 190 7.16 -12.43 10.56
CA ASP A 190 8.48 -13.05 10.58
C ASP A 190 8.47 -14.38 9.82
N ASN A 191 7.46 -15.20 10.02
CA ASN A 191 7.32 -16.46 9.29
C ASN A 191 7.19 -16.24 7.77
N MET A 192 6.45 -15.23 7.33
CA MET A 192 6.37 -14.91 5.90
C MET A 192 7.70 -14.47 5.32
N ARG A 193 8.52 -13.71 6.08
CA ARG A 193 9.89 -13.35 5.65
C ARG A 193 10.78 -14.59 5.51
N VAL A 194 10.71 -15.50 6.49
CA VAL A 194 11.48 -16.74 6.46
C VAL A 194 11.08 -17.59 5.25
N VAL A 195 9.78 -17.79 5.01
CA VAL A 195 9.30 -18.57 3.85
C VAL A 195 9.71 -17.91 2.53
N ALA A 196 9.61 -16.59 2.42
CA ALA A 196 10.03 -15.87 1.22
C ALA A 196 11.53 -16.09 0.92
N GLN A 197 12.39 -16.05 1.95
CA GLN A 197 13.81 -16.33 1.81
C GLN A 197 14.10 -17.81 1.46
N GLU A 198 13.44 -18.76 2.13
CA GLU A 198 13.64 -20.19 1.88
C GLU A 198 13.25 -20.63 0.47
N HIS A 199 12.25 -19.96 -0.12
CA HIS A 199 11.75 -20.26 -1.46
C HIS A 199 12.29 -19.34 -2.55
N ASP A 200 13.15 -18.37 -2.20
CA ASP A 200 13.70 -17.34 -3.10
C ASP A 200 12.58 -16.63 -3.88
N ILE A 201 11.57 -16.09 -3.16
CA ILE A 201 10.45 -15.37 -3.74
C ILE A 201 10.32 -13.97 -3.14
N PRO A 202 9.84 -12.97 -3.90
CA PRO A 202 9.59 -11.64 -3.39
C PRO A 202 8.49 -11.60 -2.31
N LEU A 203 8.71 -10.79 -1.26
CA LEU A 203 7.72 -10.46 -0.25
C LEU A 203 7.34 -8.99 -0.33
N PHE A 204 6.12 -8.69 -0.76
CA PHE A 204 5.57 -7.35 -0.69
C PHE A 204 5.08 -7.05 0.73
N ASP A 205 5.84 -6.23 1.47
CA ASP A 205 5.56 -5.92 2.87
C ASP A 205 4.45 -4.86 3.00
N ARG A 206 3.21 -5.30 2.72
CA ARG A 206 2.01 -4.45 2.84
C ARG A 206 1.84 -3.87 4.22
N PHE A 207 2.20 -4.62 5.27
CA PHE A 207 2.09 -4.17 6.65
C PHE A 207 2.99 -2.96 6.90
N ALA A 208 4.27 -3.06 6.53
CA ALA A 208 5.23 -1.97 6.69
C ALA A 208 4.85 -0.75 5.84
N ILE A 209 4.42 -0.96 4.60
CA ILE A 209 3.96 0.10 3.69
C ILE A 209 2.79 0.88 4.29
N MET A 210 1.73 0.19 4.73
CA MET A 210 0.56 0.85 5.30
C MET A 210 0.87 1.53 6.63
N ARG A 211 1.75 0.93 7.45
CA ARG A 211 2.24 1.54 8.69
C ARG A 211 3.01 2.83 8.40
N GLN A 212 3.91 2.81 7.43
CA GLN A 212 4.67 3.99 7.00
C GLN A 212 3.74 5.15 6.60
N TRP A 213 2.71 4.88 5.80
CA TRP A 213 1.75 5.90 5.43
C TRP A 213 0.95 6.46 6.62
N ASN A 214 0.56 5.59 7.55
CA ASN A 214 -0.12 6.02 8.78
C ASN A 214 0.78 6.87 9.66
N ASP A 215 2.03 6.44 9.88
CA ASP A 215 2.99 7.12 10.76
C ASP A 215 3.42 8.49 10.19
N GLN A 216 3.44 8.63 8.86
CA GLN A 216 3.68 9.90 8.17
C GLN A 216 2.44 10.79 8.07
N GLY A 217 1.28 10.33 8.55
CA GLY A 217 0.03 11.08 8.46
C GLY A 217 -0.56 11.20 7.05
N GLN A 218 -0.10 10.36 6.09
CA GLN A 218 -0.67 10.32 4.75
C GLN A 218 -2.09 9.76 4.75
N PHE A 219 -2.34 8.74 5.57
CA PHE A 219 -3.66 8.14 5.77
C PHE A 219 -3.93 7.93 7.26
N ASP A 220 -5.07 8.42 7.73
CA ASP A 220 -5.58 8.07 9.06
C ASP A 220 -6.25 6.70 9.02
N LEU A 221 -5.47 5.66 9.32
CA LEU A 221 -5.96 4.28 9.35
C LEU A 221 -6.59 3.88 10.71
N PHE A 222 -6.59 4.80 11.68
CA PHE A 222 -7.18 4.58 13.00
C PHE A 222 -8.65 4.97 13.06
N SER A 223 -8.99 6.15 12.52
CA SER A 223 -10.33 6.70 12.60
C SER A 223 -11.33 5.91 11.76
N PRO A 224 -12.59 5.76 12.21
CA PRO A 224 -13.62 5.15 11.39
C PRO A 224 -13.86 5.99 10.13
N SER A 225 -13.57 5.44 8.96
CA SER A 225 -13.86 6.12 7.70
C SER A 225 -15.38 6.19 7.46
N ARG A 226 -15.85 7.35 7.00
CA ARG A 226 -17.22 7.52 6.51
C ARG A 226 -17.23 7.30 5.00
N GLY A 227 -17.55 6.07 4.58
CA GLY A 227 -17.60 5.73 3.16
C GLY A 227 -16.29 5.17 2.58
N PRO A 228 -16.23 4.88 1.27
CA PRO A 228 -15.15 4.14 0.64
C PRO A 228 -13.93 4.98 0.22
N GLU A 229 -13.95 6.30 0.40
CA GLU A 229 -12.95 7.20 -0.19
C GLU A 229 -11.54 6.95 0.34
N LEU A 230 -11.37 6.78 1.66
CA LEU A 230 -10.07 6.42 2.23
C LEU A 230 -9.58 5.07 1.68
N ALA A 231 -10.47 4.08 1.62
CA ALA A 231 -10.13 2.77 1.06
C ALA A 231 -9.68 2.88 -0.41
N LYS A 232 -10.36 3.68 -1.23
CA LYS A 232 -9.98 3.91 -2.64
C LYS A 232 -8.59 4.52 -2.75
N GLN A 233 -8.28 5.53 -1.93
CA GLN A 233 -6.98 6.18 -1.92
C GLN A 233 -5.86 5.21 -1.50
N VAL A 234 -6.06 4.46 -0.42
CA VAL A 234 -5.10 3.44 0.05
C VAL A 234 -4.90 2.35 -1.01
N HIS A 235 -5.98 1.87 -1.64
CA HIS A 235 -5.89 0.86 -2.69
C HIS A 235 -5.22 1.39 -3.97
N ASP A 236 -5.41 2.66 -4.31
CA ASP A 236 -4.70 3.28 -5.42
C ASP A 236 -3.18 3.30 -5.16
N CYS A 237 -2.78 3.74 -3.97
CA CYS A 237 -1.37 3.73 -3.57
C CYS A 237 -0.78 2.32 -3.51
N LEU A 238 -1.54 1.33 -2.96
CA LEU A 238 -1.09 -0.07 -2.93
C LEU A 238 -0.91 -0.65 -4.34
N GLY A 239 -1.84 -0.36 -5.25
CA GLY A 239 -1.75 -0.83 -6.64
C GLY A 239 -0.53 -0.26 -7.37
N ARG A 240 -0.24 1.03 -7.18
CA ARG A 240 0.96 1.66 -7.74
C ARG A 240 2.25 1.08 -7.14
N ALA A 241 2.29 0.93 -5.82
CA ALA A 241 3.44 0.35 -5.13
C ALA A 241 3.70 -1.10 -5.56
N LEU A 242 2.65 -1.92 -5.66
CA LEU A 242 2.76 -3.31 -6.08
C LEU A 242 3.18 -3.45 -7.55
N ALA A 243 2.68 -2.59 -8.44
CA ALA A 243 3.13 -2.56 -9.84
C ALA A 243 4.62 -2.22 -9.94
N GLN A 244 5.10 -1.22 -9.18
CA GLN A 244 6.51 -0.87 -9.14
C GLN A 244 7.36 -2.00 -8.58
N PHE A 245 6.90 -2.66 -7.51
CA PHE A 245 7.56 -3.81 -6.91
C PHE A 245 7.70 -4.99 -7.89
N VAL A 246 6.67 -5.30 -8.67
CA VAL A 246 6.70 -6.36 -9.70
C VAL A 246 7.69 -6.00 -10.82
N ILE A 247 7.72 -4.73 -11.27
CA ILE A 247 8.65 -4.25 -12.29
C ILE A 247 10.09 -4.38 -11.78
N ASP A 248 10.36 -3.98 -10.56
CA ASP A 248 11.68 -4.09 -9.92
C ASP A 248 12.13 -5.54 -9.78
N ALA A 249 11.30 -6.40 -9.20
CA ALA A 249 11.61 -7.82 -9.00
C ALA A 249 11.78 -8.61 -10.31
N ALA A 250 11.15 -8.17 -11.39
CA ALA A 250 11.32 -8.74 -12.73
C ALA A 250 12.44 -8.07 -13.54
N HIS A 251 13.15 -7.08 -12.98
CA HIS A 251 14.18 -6.28 -13.66
C HIS A 251 13.72 -5.75 -15.03
N LEU A 252 12.50 -5.21 -15.07
CA LEU A 252 11.92 -4.65 -16.28
C LEU A 252 12.23 -3.15 -16.36
N GLU A 253 12.64 -2.69 -17.53
CA GLU A 253 12.76 -1.26 -17.79
C GLU A 253 11.37 -0.70 -18.12
N PRO A 254 10.91 0.36 -17.43
CA PRO A 254 9.69 1.04 -17.82
C PRO A 254 9.79 1.56 -19.25
N ALA A 255 8.69 1.49 -20.00
CA ALA A 255 8.62 2.09 -21.33
C ALA A 255 9.04 3.56 -21.24
N GLN A 256 10.05 3.96 -22.02
CA GLN A 256 10.47 5.36 -22.08
C GLN A 256 9.28 6.17 -22.62
N GLN A 257 8.79 7.10 -21.81
CA GLN A 257 7.81 8.07 -22.28
C GLN A 257 8.46 8.85 -23.42
N GLN A 258 8.05 8.58 -24.64
CA GLN A 258 8.43 9.40 -25.80
C GLN A 258 7.76 10.78 -25.58
N ASN A 259 8.59 11.77 -25.21
CA ASN A 259 8.20 13.18 -25.17
C ASN A 259 7.94 13.72 -26.57
#